data_55cc2290ad826295a98f21b422e76622
#
_entry.id   55cc2290ad826295a98f21b422e76622
#
_cell.length_a   1.000
_cell.length_b   1.000
_cell.length_c   1.000
_cell.angle_alpha   90.00
_cell.angle_beta   90.00
_cell.angle_gamma   90.00
#
_symmetry.space_group_name_H-M   'P 1'
#
loop_
_entity.id
_entity.type
_entity.pdbx_description
1 polymer ?
#
loop_
_entity_poly.entity_id
_entity_poly.type
_entity_poly.pdbx_seq_one_letter_code
_entity_poly.pdbx_strand_id
1 'polypeptide(L)'
;AFQKAEIESRFKENESWKLRKFNFEPTKTGIEKHTLDNVNGTTERYTIVKLKNLKQDYRKWCNNNIEDIAFKIIEHCFVYFLGSNCPRIIIKDGDKSVVVNDLFNVFTNGQVKNENIQIRENSFKLNIVKLYKSKLDNKIHYCANTREVSNDKISIDIPEFDNYLTDKNGEQFSIAVYVEGEYLDSNVNDERTNIAFIKGNDIDYPNETTQEELRKSITDKLITEFAEQIEKLSQKRVEKVKEFVNNHPRYRQL
;
A
#
# COMPACT_ATOMS: atom_id res chain seq x y z
N ALA A 1 -15.37 -9.28 -8.39
CA ALA A 1 -15.11 -10.42 -7.50
C ALA A 1 -16.41 -11.04 -6.96
N PHE A 2 -17.43 -10.23 -6.59
CA PHE A 2 -18.74 -10.69 -6.09
C PHE A 2 -19.80 -10.53 -7.17
N GLN A 3 -20.87 -11.35 -7.08
CA GLN A 3 -21.99 -11.27 -8.01
C GLN A 3 -22.99 -10.18 -7.64
N LYS A 4 -23.07 -9.89 -6.34
CA LYS A 4 -24.04 -8.94 -5.80
C LYS A 4 -23.49 -8.23 -4.57
N ALA A 5 -23.84 -6.96 -4.39
CA ALA A 5 -23.70 -6.23 -3.15
C ALA A 5 -25.09 -5.75 -2.67
N GLU A 6 -25.39 -5.95 -1.40
CA GLU A 6 -26.57 -5.39 -0.73
C GLU A 6 -26.10 -4.27 0.18
N ILE A 7 -26.63 -3.08 -0.01
CA ILE A 7 -26.23 -1.89 0.72
C ILE A 7 -27.38 -1.37 1.55
N GLU A 8 -27.12 -1.11 2.82
CA GLU A 8 -28.00 -0.44 3.74
C GLU A 8 -27.24 0.70 4.41
N SER A 9 -27.76 1.92 4.31
CA SER A 9 -27.10 3.10 4.88
C SER A 9 -28.10 3.98 5.61
N ARG A 10 -27.77 4.34 6.85
CA ARG A 10 -28.50 5.30 7.67
C ARG A 10 -27.70 6.56 7.80
N PHE A 11 -28.30 7.69 7.46
CA PHE A 11 -27.64 8.99 7.45
C PHE A 11 -28.62 10.13 7.78
N LYS A 12 -28.09 11.27 8.14
CA LYS A 12 -28.88 12.48 8.39
C LYS A 12 -28.76 13.41 7.19
N GLU A 13 -29.91 13.86 6.69
CA GLU A 13 -30.03 14.83 5.61
C GLU A 13 -31.13 15.83 5.95
N ASN A 14 -30.82 17.12 5.90
CA ASN A 14 -31.73 18.22 6.22
C ASN A 14 -32.51 17.99 7.54
N GLU A 15 -31.77 17.72 8.63
CA GLU A 15 -32.27 17.46 9.98
C GLU A 15 -33.11 16.15 10.12
N SER A 16 -33.40 15.45 9.05
CA SER A 16 -34.15 14.19 9.05
C SER A 16 -33.22 12.99 8.93
N TRP A 17 -33.53 11.94 9.67
CA TRP A 17 -32.84 10.65 9.52
C TRP A 17 -33.47 9.86 8.39
N LYS A 18 -32.61 9.32 7.51
CA LYS A 18 -33.01 8.51 6.35
C LYS A 18 -32.33 7.15 6.37
N LEU A 19 -33.07 6.15 5.90
CA LEU A 19 -32.59 4.80 5.66
C LEU A 19 -32.66 4.52 4.17
N ARG A 20 -31.49 4.32 3.54
CA ARG A 20 -31.37 3.94 2.13
C ARG A 20 -31.01 2.48 2.03
N LYS A 21 -31.71 1.72 1.18
CA LYS A 21 -31.37 0.34 0.84
C LYS A 21 -31.37 0.18 -0.67
N PHE A 22 -30.42 -0.59 -1.18
CA PHE A 22 -30.39 -1.00 -2.59
C PHE A 22 -29.48 -2.20 -2.78
N ASN A 23 -29.67 -2.88 -3.92
CA ASN A 23 -28.77 -3.91 -4.40
C ASN A 23 -27.94 -3.34 -5.55
N PHE A 24 -26.67 -3.71 -5.62
CA PHE A 24 -25.83 -3.50 -6.78
C PHE A 24 -25.55 -4.86 -7.42
N GLU A 25 -25.94 -5.02 -8.67
CA GLU A 25 -25.68 -6.20 -9.50
C GLU A 25 -25.11 -5.70 -10.83
N PRO A 26 -24.18 -6.42 -11.50
CA PRO A 26 -23.64 -6.03 -12.78
C PRO A 26 -24.65 -6.28 -13.91
N THR A 27 -25.77 -5.57 -13.85
CA THR A 27 -26.86 -5.55 -14.83
C THR A 27 -26.83 -4.26 -15.64
N LYS A 28 -27.73 -4.09 -16.61
CA LYS A 28 -27.81 -2.86 -17.39
C LYS A 28 -28.08 -1.60 -16.55
N THR A 29 -28.78 -1.71 -15.43
CA THR A 29 -29.10 -0.59 -14.54
C THR A 29 -28.11 -0.44 -13.38
N GLY A 30 -27.40 -1.50 -13.04
CA GLY A 30 -26.43 -1.53 -11.93
C GLY A 30 -27.07 -1.47 -10.53
N ILE A 31 -28.16 -0.73 -10.35
CA ILE A 31 -28.86 -0.53 -9.06
C ILE A 31 -30.28 -1.09 -9.16
N GLU A 32 -30.62 -1.95 -8.21
CA GLU A 32 -31.93 -2.58 -8.10
C GLU A 32 -32.49 -2.44 -6.68
N LYS A 33 -33.83 -2.53 -6.57
CA LYS A 33 -34.57 -2.53 -5.28
C LYS A 33 -34.21 -1.33 -4.38
N HIS A 34 -34.04 -0.15 -4.99
CA HIS A 34 -33.74 1.06 -4.24
C HIS A 34 -34.95 1.53 -3.43
N THR A 35 -34.75 1.75 -2.14
CA THR A 35 -35.69 2.42 -1.23
C THR A 35 -34.99 3.54 -0.47
N LEU A 36 -35.76 4.56 -0.09
CA LEU A 36 -35.32 5.67 0.74
C LEU A 36 -36.48 6.06 1.68
N ASP A 37 -36.35 5.70 2.93
CA ASP A 37 -37.38 5.89 3.94
C ASP A 37 -36.91 6.88 5.01
N ASN A 38 -37.83 7.70 5.53
CA ASN A 38 -37.60 8.48 6.74
C ASN A 38 -37.66 7.56 7.96
N VAL A 39 -36.73 7.70 8.90
CA VAL A 39 -36.66 6.91 10.13
C VAL A 39 -36.62 7.81 11.35
N ASN A 40 -37.41 7.52 12.36
CA ASN A 40 -37.49 8.27 13.60
C ASN A 40 -36.72 7.57 14.73
N GLY A 41 -36.31 8.34 15.73
CA GLY A 41 -35.81 7.80 17.00
C GLY A 41 -34.40 7.20 17.00
N THR A 42 -33.55 7.55 16.01
CA THR A 42 -32.18 7.02 15.96
C THR A 42 -31.15 8.15 15.83
N THR A 43 -29.99 7.94 16.41
CA THR A 43 -28.88 8.91 16.41
C THR A 43 -27.59 8.38 15.78
N GLU A 44 -27.56 7.11 15.37
CA GLU A 44 -26.36 6.47 14.88
C GLU A 44 -26.33 6.42 13.35
N ARG A 45 -25.22 6.89 12.76
CA ARG A 45 -24.90 6.76 11.33
C ARG A 45 -24.17 5.46 11.10
N TYR A 46 -24.61 4.70 10.08
CA TYR A 46 -23.87 3.52 9.64
C TYR A 46 -24.06 3.26 8.15
N THR A 47 -23.18 2.47 7.60
CA THR A 47 -23.36 1.84 6.29
C THR A 47 -22.93 0.38 6.40
N ILE A 48 -23.81 -0.52 5.98
CA ILE A 48 -23.55 -1.96 5.89
C ILE A 48 -23.50 -2.33 4.42
N VAL A 49 -22.42 -2.96 4.00
CA VAL A 49 -22.25 -3.52 2.66
C VAL A 49 -22.08 -5.02 2.79
N LYS A 50 -23.04 -5.79 2.26
CA LYS A 50 -22.98 -7.25 2.23
C LYS A 50 -22.62 -7.73 0.83
N LEU A 51 -21.40 -8.19 0.67
CA LEU A 51 -20.90 -8.76 -0.58
C LEU A 51 -21.32 -10.23 -0.65
N LYS A 52 -22.00 -10.62 -1.72
CA LYS A 52 -22.60 -11.94 -1.88
C LYS A 52 -22.02 -12.67 -3.08
N ASN A 53 -21.92 -13.98 -2.97
CA ASN A 53 -21.56 -14.89 -4.05
C ASN A 53 -20.20 -14.53 -4.66
N LEU A 54 -19.12 -14.72 -3.90
CA LEU A 54 -17.77 -14.60 -4.42
C LEU A 54 -17.58 -15.53 -5.62
N LYS A 55 -17.21 -14.98 -6.77
CA LYS A 55 -16.98 -15.72 -8.01
C LYS A 55 -15.82 -16.72 -7.84
N GLN A 56 -15.94 -17.87 -8.49
CA GLN A 56 -15.03 -19.00 -8.31
C GLN A 56 -13.58 -18.67 -8.69
N ASP A 57 -13.40 -17.83 -9.71
CA ASP A 57 -12.08 -17.37 -10.17
C ASP A 57 -11.30 -16.59 -9.11
N TYR A 58 -12.01 -15.95 -8.17
CA TYR A 58 -11.42 -15.16 -7.09
C TYR A 58 -11.23 -15.96 -5.80
N ARG A 59 -11.92 -17.09 -5.63
CA ARG A 59 -11.83 -17.91 -4.40
C ARG A 59 -10.42 -18.40 -4.10
N LYS A 60 -9.65 -18.74 -5.14
CA LYS A 60 -8.25 -19.19 -5.00
C LYS A 60 -7.30 -18.13 -4.44
N TRP A 61 -7.70 -16.85 -4.50
CA TRP A 61 -6.94 -15.72 -4.00
C TRP A 61 -7.41 -15.22 -2.64
N CYS A 62 -8.53 -15.79 -2.13
CA CYS A 62 -9.01 -15.44 -0.79
C CYS A 62 -8.11 -16.09 0.27
N ASN A 63 -7.53 -15.24 1.10
CA ASN A 63 -6.83 -15.68 2.29
C ASN A 63 -7.86 -16.10 3.35
N ASN A 64 -7.62 -17.24 3.99
CA ASN A 64 -8.49 -17.76 5.06
C ASN A 64 -8.05 -17.28 6.45
N ASN A 65 -6.96 -16.52 6.52
CA ASN A 65 -6.45 -15.96 7.77
C ASN A 65 -6.78 -14.48 7.86
N ILE A 66 -7.49 -14.09 8.92
CA ILE A 66 -7.90 -12.69 9.14
C ILE A 66 -6.70 -11.76 9.36
N GLU A 67 -5.58 -12.26 9.87
CA GLU A 67 -4.34 -11.50 10.03
C GLU A 67 -3.73 -11.14 8.68
N ASP A 68 -3.69 -12.09 7.73
CA ASP A 68 -3.22 -11.83 6.37
C ASP A 68 -4.11 -10.82 5.64
N ILE A 69 -5.42 -10.87 5.88
CA ILE A 69 -6.36 -9.86 5.35
C ILE A 69 -6.07 -8.49 5.97
N ALA A 70 -5.84 -8.44 7.29
CA ALA A 70 -5.49 -7.21 7.99
C ALA A 70 -4.19 -6.60 7.43
N PHE A 71 -3.18 -7.43 7.16
CA PHE A 71 -1.94 -6.99 6.51
C PHE A 71 -2.17 -6.37 5.14
N LYS A 72 -2.98 -7.01 4.31
CA LYS A 72 -3.31 -6.49 2.98
C LYS A 72 -4.05 -5.15 3.05
N ILE A 73 -4.90 -4.96 4.04
CA ILE A 73 -5.57 -3.67 4.28
C ILE A 73 -4.54 -2.62 4.71
N ILE A 74 -3.62 -2.97 5.62
CA ILE A 74 -2.55 -2.05 6.04
C ILE A 74 -1.68 -1.67 4.85
N GLU A 75 -1.19 -2.64 4.07
CA GLU A 75 -0.34 -2.41 2.91
C GLU A 75 -1.01 -1.47 1.89
N HIS A 76 -2.28 -1.74 1.57
CA HIS A 76 -3.00 -1.00 0.54
C HIS A 76 -3.49 0.39 0.99
N CYS A 77 -3.80 0.56 2.27
CA CYS A 77 -4.32 1.80 2.85
C CYS A 77 -3.34 2.45 3.84
N PHE A 78 -2.05 2.16 3.73
CA PHE A 78 -1.04 2.56 4.72
C PHE A 78 -1.08 4.05 5.05
N VAL A 79 -1.12 4.89 4.03
CA VAL A 79 -1.16 6.35 4.16
C VAL A 79 -2.36 6.80 4.98
N TYR A 80 -3.50 6.12 4.84
CA TYR A 80 -4.70 6.41 5.59
C TYR A 80 -4.53 6.17 7.10
N PHE A 81 -3.75 5.14 7.47
CA PHE A 81 -3.42 4.85 8.88
C PHE A 81 -2.50 5.91 9.51
N LEU A 82 -1.75 6.67 8.71
CA LEU A 82 -0.93 7.78 9.20
C LEU A 82 -1.76 9.02 9.55
N GLY A 83 -2.97 9.12 9.03
CA GLY A 83 -3.86 10.25 9.24
C GLY A 83 -4.54 10.22 10.61
N SER A 84 -4.77 11.38 11.19
CA SER A 84 -5.50 11.54 12.48
C SER A 84 -6.98 11.09 12.41
N ASN A 85 -7.53 10.98 11.21
CA ASN A 85 -8.93 10.63 10.96
C ASN A 85 -9.13 9.15 10.57
N CYS A 86 -8.11 8.31 10.76
CA CYS A 86 -8.24 6.88 10.47
C CYS A 86 -9.31 6.25 11.38
N PRO A 87 -10.36 5.62 10.84
CA PRO A 87 -11.35 4.95 11.66
C PRO A 87 -10.75 3.71 12.32
N ARG A 88 -11.36 3.26 13.38
CA ARG A 88 -11.03 1.96 13.97
C ARG A 88 -11.57 0.85 13.05
N ILE A 89 -10.68 0.03 12.52
CA ILE A 89 -10.99 -1.08 11.62
C ILE A 89 -10.85 -2.40 12.37
N ILE A 90 -11.93 -3.20 12.36
CA ILE A 90 -11.96 -4.51 13.00
C ILE A 90 -12.36 -5.55 11.96
N ILE A 91 -11.56 -6.61 11.84
CA ILE A 91 -11.90 -7.78 11.03
C ILE A 91 -12.36 -8.88 11.98
N LYS A 92 -13.45 -9.54 11.62
CA LYS A 92 -14.03 -10.65 12.41
C LYS A 92 -14.30 -11.84 11.52
N ASP A 93 -14.03 -13.03 12.03
CA ASP A 93 -14.37 -14.32 11.44
C ASP A 93 -14.76 -15.30 12.55
N GLY A 94 -16.06 -15.53 12.71
CA GLY A 94 -16.61 -16.24 13.86
C GLY A 94 -16.21 -15.56 15.18
N ASP A 95 -15.56 -16.30 16.05
CA ASP A 95 -15.07 -15.79 17.35
C ASP A 95 -13.71 -15.08 17.28
N LYS A 96 -13.02 -15.15 16.14
CA LYS A 96 -11.74 -14.48 15.95
C LYS A 96 -11.95 -13.02 15.59
N SER A 97 -11.10 -12.14 16.12
CA SER A 97 -11.16 -10.70 15.86
C SER A 97 -9.76 -10.10 15.86
N VAL A 98 -9.48 -9.24 14.89
CA VAL A 98 -8.24 -8.47 14.76
C VAL A 98 -8.57 -7.00 14.61
N VAL A 99 -7.95 -6.16 15.45
CA VAL A 99 -7.98 -4.71 15.33
C VAL A 99 -6.81 -4.29 14.44
N VAL A 100 -7.12 -3.84 13.22
CA VAL A 100 -6.10 -3.53 12.20
C VAL A 100 -5.20 -2.37 12.62
N ASN A 101 -5.75 -1.38 13.33
CA ASN A 101 -4.98 -0.25 13.85
C ASN A 101 -3.92 -0.67 14.88
N ASP A 102 -4.24 -1.63 15.75
CA ASP A 102 -3.29 -2.13 16.74
C ASP A 102 -2.17 -2.92 16.05
N LEU A 103 -2.55 -3.72 15.04
CA LEU A 103 -1.60 -4.45 14.22
C LEU A 103 -0.66 -3.49 13.46
N PHE A 104 -1.18 -2.42 12.88
CA PHE A 104 -0.39 -1.37 12.23
C PHE A 104 0.68 -0.81 13.16
N ASN A 105 0.31 -0.46 14.40
CA ASN A 105 1.26 0.07 15.39
C ASN A 105 2.36 -0.93 15.74
N VAL A 106 2.03 -2.22 15.85
CA VAL A 106 3.02 -3.29 16.11
C VAL A 106 4.01 -3.43 14.96
N PHE A 107 3.54 -3.37 13.69
CA PHE A 107 4.41 -3.56 12.53
C PHE A 107 5.32 -2.38 12.25
N THR A 108 4.83 -1.17 12.44
CA THR A 108 5.61 0.04 12.22
C THR A 108 6.52 0.36 13.41
N ASN A 109 6.29 -0.32 14.55
CA ASN A 109 6.95 0.00 15.83
C ASN A 109 6.89 1.51 16.16
N GLY A 110 5.85 2.20 15.65
CA GLY A 110 5.67 3.63 15.77
C GLY A 110 6.69 4.48 14.99
N GLN A 111 7.55 3.88 14.16
CA GLN A 111 8.63 4.56 13.46
C GLN A 111 8.33 4.73 11.98
N VAL A 112 7.74 5.87 11.66
CA VAL A 112 7.58 6.33 10.28
C VAL A 112 8.43 7.59 10.09
N LYS A 113 9.38 7.54 9.17
CA LYS A 113 10.18 8.70 8.79
C LYS A 113 9.52 9.42 7.63
N ASN A 114 9.27 10.71 7.81
CA ASN A 114 8.69 11.56 6.76
C ASN A 114 9.80 12.39 6.13
N GLU A 115 9.88 12.34 4.80
CA GLU A 115 10.80 13.13 3.98
C GLU A 115 10.02 13.80 2.85
N ASN A 116 10.53 14.93 2.36
CA ASN A 116 10.00 15.56 1.16
C ASN A 116 11.08 15.58 0.09
N ILE A 117 10.67 15.34 -1.15
CA ILE A 117 11.53 15.51 -2.33
C ILE A 117 10.84 16.44 -3.32
N GLN A 118 11.67 17.21 -4.02
CA GLN A 118 11.22 18.10 -5.09
C GLN A 118 11.81 17.58 -6.40
N ILE A 119 10.96 17.36 -7.39
CA ILE A 119 11.38 16.98 -8.73
C ILE A 119 10.72 17.97 -9.68
N ARG A 120 11.55 18.82 -10.30
CA ARG A 120 11.05 19.96 -11.09
C ARG A 120 10.07 20.80 -10.29
N GLU A 121 8.85 20.98 -10.74
CA GLU A 121 7.81 21.77 -10.06
C GLU A 121 6.97 20.92 -9.09
N ASN A 122 7.14 19.58 -9.09
CA ASN A 122 6.31 18.69 -8.32
C ASN A 122 6.96 18.31 -6.98
N SER A 123 6.20 18.44 -5.91
CA SER A 123 6.62 18.06 -4.55
C SER A 123 5.99 16.70 -4.19
N PHE A 124 6.82 15.81 -3.63
CA PHE A 124 6.39 14.49 -3.18
C PHE A 124 6.76 14.29 -1.71
N LYS A 125 5.82 13.75 -0.95
CA LYS A 125 6.04 13.32 0.42
C LYS A 125 6.35 11.83 0.44
N LEU A 126 7.42 11.46 1.13
CA LEU A 126 7.85 10.09 1.33
C LEU A 126 7.59 9.68 2.78
N ASN A 127 6.84 8.62 2.98
CA ASN A 127 6.70 7.98 4.28
C ASN A 127 7.54 6.69 4.25
N ILE A 128 8.73 6.73 4.83
CA ILE A 128 9.68 5.62 4.87
C ILE A 128 9.44 4.83 6.16
N VAL A 129 9.14 3.55 6.01
CA VAL A 129 8.71 2.69 7.10
C VAL A 129 9.57 1.44 7.19
N LYS A 130 10.04 1.13 8.39
CA LYS A 130 10.64 -0.17 8.70
C LYS A 130 9.53 -1.11 9.18
N LEU A 131 9.34 -2.20 8.46
CA LEU A 131 8.33 -3.21 8.77
C LEU A 131 9.00 -4.41 9.40
N TYR A 132 8.82 -4.56 10.71
CA TYR A 132 9.32 -5.68 11.49
C TYR A 132 8.37 -6.87 11.44
N LYS A 133 8.92 -8.10 11.53
CA LYS A 133 8.12 -9.34 11.54
C LYS A 133 7.20 -9.50 10.32
N SER A 134 7.47 -8.78 9.26
CA SER A 134 6.72 -8.77 8.01
C SER A 134 7.37 -9.74 7.02
N LYS A 135 6.54 -10.37 6.18
CA LYS A 135 7.01 -11.15 5.02
C LYS A 135 6.97 -10.33 3.73
N LEU A 136 6.83 -9.02 3.86
CA LEU A 136 6.71 -8.11 2.72
C LEU A 136 8.07 -7.84 2.09
N ASP A 137 8.08 -7.73 0.77
CA ASP A 137 9.26 -7.29 0.01
C ASP A 137 9.54 -5.81 0.27
N ASN A 138 10.80 -5.40 0.03
CA ASN A 138 11.17 -3.98 0.02
C ASN A 138 10.60 -3.30 -1.22
N LYS A 139 9.69 -2.33 -1.03
CA LYS A 139 8.94 -1.72 -2.13
C LYS A 139 8.77 -0.22 -1.99
N ILE A 140 8.64 0.44 -3.16
CA ILE A 140 8.11 1.79 -3.29
C ILE A 140 6.65 1.65 -3.69
N HIS A 141 5.74 2.24 -2.91
CA HIS A 141 4.31 2.26 -3.14
C HIS A 141 3.90 3.66 -3.60
N TYR A 142 3.40 3.77 -4.81
CA TYR A 142 2.89 5.04 -5.36
C TYR A 142 1.43 5.19 -4.97
N CYS A 143 1.13 6.24 -4.22
CA CYS A 143 -0.18 6.47 -3.63
C CYS A 143 -0.86 7.69 -4.25
N ALA A 144 -2.13 7.54 -4.58
CA ALA A 144 -2.99 8.64 -4.99
C ALA A 144 -4.27 8.64 -4.14
N ASN A 145 -4.66 9.83 -3.68
CA ASN A 145 -5.81 10.02 -2.79
C ASN A 145 -5.77 9.08 -1.57
N THR A 146 -4.60 9.01 -0.89
CA THR A 146 -4.32 8.22 0.32
C THR A 146 -4.36 6.69 0.14
N ARG A 147 -4.36 6.18 -1.10
CA ARG A 147 -4.44 4.76 -1.41
C ARG A 147 -3.33 4.35 -2.38
N GLU A 148 -2.73 3.19 -2.16
CA GLU A 148 -1.79 2.60 -3.11
C GLU A 148 -2.46 2.32 -4.45
N VAL A 149 -1.79 2.72 -5.53
CA VAL A 149 -2.20 2.49 -6.91
C VAL A 149 -1.28 1.47 -7.59
N SER A 150 0.04 1.63 -7.42
CA SER A 150 1.06 0.75 -7.98
C SER A 150 2.28 0.67 -7.07
N ASN A 151 3.15 -0.30 -7.32
CA ASN A 151 4.40 -0.43 -6.57
C ASN A 151 5.54 -0.97 -7.43
N ASP A 152 6.77 -0.64 -7.04
CA ASP A 152 8.02 -1.15 -7.60
C ASP A 152 8.88 -1.79 -6.51
N LYS A 153 9.67 -2.81 -6.87
CA LYS A 153 10.67 -3.37 -5.97
C LYS A 153 11.88 -2.44 -5.89
N ILE A 154 12.33 -2.13 -4.68
CA ILE A 154 13.54 -1.32 -4.44
C ILE A 154 14.78 -2.04 -4.97
N SER A 155 14.80 -3.37 -4.96
CA SER A 155 15.92 -4.19 -5.43
C SER A 155 16.25 -4.04 -6.92
N ILE A 156 15.36 -3.43 -7.71
CA ILE A 156 15.64 -3.09 -9.11
C ILE A 156 16.84 -2.11 -9.21
N ASP A 157 16.89 -1.14 -8.30
CA ASP A 157 17.94 -0.11 -8.29
C ASP A 157 19.01 -0.37 -7.23
N ILE A 158 18.63 -1.01 -6.12
CA ILE A 158 19.53 -1.34 -4.99
C ILE A 158 19.43 -2.84 -4.72
N PRO A 159 20.29 -3.67 -5.34
CA PRO A 159 20.21 -5.13 -5.24
C PRO A 159 20.29 -5.69 -3.81
N GLU A 160 20.90 -4.94 -2.87
CA GLU A 160 20.96 -5.29 -1.45
C GLU A 160 19.57 -5.43 -0.81
N PHE A 161 18.57 -4.69 -1.32
CA PHE A 161 17.18 -4.72 -0.86
C PHE A 161 16.37 -5.92 -1.38
N ASP A 162 17.00 -6.87 -2.06
CA ASP A 162 16.36 -8.17 -2.32
C ASP A 162 16.27 -9.04 -1.06
N ASN A 163 16.95 -8.64 0.02
CA ASN A 163 16.95 -9.30 1.32
C ASN A 163 16.40 -8.37 2.41
N TYR A 164 16.05 -8.96 3.56
CA TYR A 164 15.77 -8.18 4.77
C TYR A 164 17.02 -7.45 5.24
N LEU A 165 16.84 -6.22 5.71
CA LEU A 165 17.86 -5.47 6.39
C LEU A 165 17.87 -5.84 7.87
N THR A 166 18.94 -5.51 8.57
CA THR A 166 19.07 -5.79 10.01
C THR A 166 19.37 -4.49 10.74
N ASP A 167 18.65 -4.23 11.81
CA ASP A 167 18.85 -3.06 12.65
C ASP A 167 20.04 -3.25 13.63
N LYS A 168 20.26 -2.24 14.51
CA LYS A 168 21.33 -2.28 15.50
C LYS A 168 21.14 -3.34 16.59
N ASN A 169 19.89 -3.80 16.77
CA ASN A 169 19.53 -4.83 17.76
C ASN A 169 19.60 -6.25 17.15
N GLY A 170 19.89 -6.38 15.86
CA GLY A 170 19.89 -7.65 15.15
C GLY A 170 18.51 -8.08 14.65
N GLU A 171 17.48 -7.25 14.78
CA GLU A 171 16.15 -7.56 14.27
C GLU A 171 16.06 -7.30 12.77
N GLN A 172 15.43 -8.25 12.05
CA GLN A 172 15.22 -8.12 10.62
C GLN A 172 13.99 -7.26 10.32
N PHE A 173 14.11 -6.42 9.29
CA PHE A 173 13.02 -5.59 8.79
C PHE A 173 13.07 -5.48 7.27
N SER A 174 11.93 -5.21 6.66
CA SER A 174 11.80 -4.74 5.29
C SER A 174 11.48 -3.26 5.26
N ILE A 175 11.66 -2.63 4.11
CA ILE A 175 11.36 -1.21 3.91
C ILE A 175 10.20 -1.07 2.95
N ALA A 176 9.20 -0.29 3.37
CA ALA A 176 8.16 0.23 2.50
C ALA A 176 8.28 1.76 2.42
N VAL A 177 8.28 2.30 1.20
CA VAL A 177 8.25 3.75 0.96
C VAL A 177 6.92 4.09 0.33
N TYR A 178 6.07 4.83 1.04
CA TYR A 178 4.81 5.32 0.50
C TYR A 178 4.99 6.75 0.01
N VAL A 179 4.72 6.94 -1.27
CA VAL A 179 4.93 8.22 -1.98
C VAL A 179 3.58 8.85 -2.25
N GLU A 180 3.42 10.09 -1.82
CA GLU A 180 2.23 10.91 -2.01
C GLU A 180 2.61 12.23 -2.70
N GLY A 181 1.68 12.82 -3.44
CA GLY A 181 1.86 14.13 -4.05
C GLY A 181 0.71 14.49 -4.98
N GLU A 182 0.47 15.79 -5.15
CA GLU A 182 -0.62 16.30 -6.01
C GLU A 182 -0.50 15.81 -7.46
N TYR A 183 0.75 15.64 -7.94
CA TYR A 183 1.00 15.05 -9.24
C TYR A 183 0.42 13.64 -9.37
N LEU A 184 0.59 12.78 -8.35
CA LEU A 184 0.06 11.43 -8.34
C LEU A 184 -1.47 11.44 -8.26
N ASP A 185 -2.02 12.33 -7.43
CA ASP A 185 -3.47 12.47 -7.26
C ASP A 185 -4.16 12.92 -8.56
N SER A 186 -3.50 13.79 -9.32
CA SER A 186 -4.04 14.36 -10.57
C SER A 186 -3.87 13.43 -11.77
N ASN A 187 -2.90 12.51 -11.74
CA ASN A 187 -2.57 11.63 -12.86
C ASN A 187 -3.01 10.17 -12.66
N VAL A 188 -3.79 9.88 -11.62
CA VAL A 188 -4.37 8.55 -11.43
C VAL A 188 -5.61 8.37 -12.30
N ASN A 189 -5.76 7.18 -12.91
CA ASN A 189 -6.96 6.85 -13.67
C ASN A 189 -8.19 6.67 -12.77
N ASP A 190 -9.39 6.76 -13.34
CA ASP A 190 -10.67 6.64 -12.60
C ASP A 190 -10.81 5.32 -11.85
N GLU A 191 -10.24 4.24 -12.38
CA GLU A 191 -10.25 2.92 -11.78
C GLU A 191 -9.21 2.76 -10.67
N ARG A 192 -8.29 3.73 -10.52
CA ARG A 192 -7.17 3.74 -9.54
C ARG A 192 -6.29 2.49 -9.63
N THR A 193 -6.00 2.08 -10.84
CA THR A 193 -5.14 0.92 -11.15
C THR A 193 -3.82 1.32 -11.79
N ASN A 194 -3.69 2.59 -12.21
CA ASN A 194 -2.49 3.09 -12.85
C ASN A 194 -2.34 4.61 -12.65
N ILE A 195 -1.08 5.06 -12.61
CA ILE A 195 -0.71 6.47 -12.63
C ILE A 195 -0.12 6.75 -14.02
N ALA A 196 -0.65 7.75 -14.70
CA ALA A 196 -0.20 8.15 -16.03
C ALA A 196 1.09 8.99 -15.91
N PHE A 197 2.22 8.32 -15.72
CA PHE A 197 3.53 8.96 -15.85
C PHE A 197 3.86 9.20 -17.31
N ILE A 198 4.53 10.30 -17.61
CA ILE A 198 5.08 10.55 -18.94
C ILE A 198 6.22 9.58 -19.22
N LYS A 199 6.27 9.08 -20.45
CA LYS A 199 7.31 8.18 -20.92
C LYS A 199 8.46 9.00 -21.53
N GLY A 200 9.58 9.03 -20.82
CA GLY A 200 10.82 9.64 -21.30
C GLY A 200 10.85 11.17 -21.18
N ASN A 201 11.90 11.78 -21.76
CA ASN A 201 12.02 13.22 -21.85
C ASN A 201 11.17 13.71 -23.05
N ASP A 202 9.88 13.81 -22.84
CA ASP A 202 9.00 14.36 -23.85
C ASP A 202 9.23 15.88 -23.92
N ILE A 203 9.62 16.37 -25.10
CA ILE A 203 9.94 17.79 -25.35
C ILE A 203 8.70 18.66 -25.14
N ASP A 204 7.51 18.08 -25.32
CA ASP A 204 6.24 18.78 -25.21
C ASP A 204 5.81 19.01 -23.73
N TYR A 205 6.43 18.28 -22.78
CA TYR A 205 6.09 18.37 -21.35
C TYR A 205 7.33 18.48 -20.46
N PRO A 206 8.10 19.57 -20.57
CA PRO A 206 9.40 19.71 -19.87
C PRO A 206 9.29 19.76 -18.34
N ASN A 207 8.13 20.06 -17.80
CA ASN A 207 7.90 20.22 -16.35
C ASN A 207 7.28 19.00 -15.69
N GLU A 208 6.93 17.97 -16.44
CA GLU A 208 6.32 16.78 -15.89
C GLU A 208 7.36 15.77 -15.36
N THR A 209 7.00 15.08 -14.30
CA THR A 209 7.86 14.11 -13.62
C THR A 209 7.68 12.72 -14.25
N THR A 210 8.78 12.05 -14.59
CA THR A 210 8.76 10.65 -15.00
C THR A 210 8.82 9.73 -13.80
N GLN A 211 8.28 8.49 -13.95
CA GLN A 211 8.39 7.47 -12.90
C GLN A 211 9.86 7.16 -12.58
N GLU A 212 10.73 7.17 -13.58
CA GLU A 212 12.15 6.88 -13.41
C GLU A 212 12.85 7.96 -12.58
N GLU A 213 12.60 9.26 -12.84
CA GLU A 213 13.14 10.36 -12.05
C GLU A 213 12.66 10.28 -10.59
N LEU A 214 11.38 9.99 -10.37
CA LEU A 214 10.81 9.82 -9.04
C LEU A 214 11.47 8.64 -8.32
N ARG A 215 11.55 7.48 -8.97
CA ARG A 215 12.18 6.28 -8.42
C ARG A 215 13.65 6.53 -8.08
N LYS A 216 14.41 7.16 -8.98
CA LYS A 216 15.81 7.49 -8.75
C LYS A 216 16.00 8.42 -7.55
N SER A 217 15.20 9.48 -7.44
CA SER A 217 15.27 10.40 -6.31
C SER A 217 14.96 9.72 -4.97
N ILE A 218 14.03 8.76 -4.96
CA ILE A 218 13.73 7.95 -3.78
C ILE A 218 14.90 7.02 -3.45
N THR A 219 15.45 6.32 -4.43
CA THR A 219 16.57 5.38 -4.20
C THR A 219 17.84 6.10 -3.74
N ASP A 220 18.14 7.29 -4.23
CA ASP A 220 19.26 8.12 -3.74
C ASP A 220 19.09 8.47 -2.24
N LYS A 221 17.85 8.77 -1.82
CA LYS A 221 17.53 8.98 -0.41
C LYS A 221 17.72 7.71 0.43
N LEU A 222 17.26 6.56 -0.07
CA LEU A 222 17.40 5.29 0.62
C LEU A 222 18.86 4.85 0.74
N ILE A 223 19.68 5.04 -0.29
CA ILE A 223 21.12 4.77 -0.24
C ILE A 223 21.78 5.58 0.87
N THR A 224 21.43 6.85 0.99
CA THR A 224 21.97 7.72 2.06
C THR A 224 21.48 7.28 3.45
N GLU A 225 20.21 6.97 3.59
CA GLU A 225 19.60 6.61 4.88
C GLU A 225 20.08 5.25 5.40
N PHE A 226 20.26 4.29 4.50
CA PHE A 226 20.59 2.90 4.83
C PHE A 226 22.01 2.50 4.42
N ALA A 227 22.93 3.47 4.26
CA ALA A 227 24.29 3.24 3.79
C ALA A 227 25.03 2.14 4.59
N GLU A 228 24.90 2.15 5.92
CA GLU A 228 25.54 1.15 6.80
C GLU A 228 24.99 -0.28 6.54
N GLN A 229 23.68 -0.42 6.36
CA GLN A 229 23.03 -1.70 6.10
C GLN A 229 23.37 -2.23 4.72
N ILE A 230 23.38 -1.35 3.72
CA ILE A 230 23.77 -1.66 2.33
C ILE A 230 25.22 -2.15 2.30
N GLU A 231 26.13 -1.44 2.95
CA GLU A 231 27.53 -1.82 3.00
C GLU A 231 27.74 -3.21 3.63
N LYS A 232 27.09 -3.47 4.78
CA LYS A 232 27.14 -4.78 5.43
C LYS A 232 26.64 -5.92 4.54
N LEU A 233 25.57 -5.69 3.79
CA LEU A 233 25.02 -6.70 2.87
C LEU A 233 25.91 -6.89 1.66
N SER A 234 26.47 -5.82 1.11
CA SER A 234 27.43 -5.87 0.01
C SER A 234 28.68 -6.65 0.39
N GLN A 235 29.25 -6.39 1.57
CA GLN A 235 30.41 -7.14 2.09
C GLN A 235 30.12 -8.63 2.22
N LYS A 236 28.96 -9.01 2.80
CA LYS A 236 28.54 -10.42 2.90
C LYS A 236 28.39 -11.08 1.53
N ARG A 237 27.91 -10.34 0.54
CA ARG A 237 27.81 -10.84 -0.84
C ARG A 237 29.19 -11.11 -1.43
N VAL A 238 30.12 -10.16 -1.28
CA VAL A 238 31.50 -10.30 -1.76
C VAL A 238 32.19 -11.50 -1.10
N GLU A 239 32.00 -11.71 0.21
CA GLU A 239 32.55 -12.87 0.93
C GLU A 239 32.01 -14.18 0.37
N LYS A 240 30.68 -14.29 0.17
CA LYS A 240 30.06 -15.49 -0.42
C LYS A 240 30.58 -15.78 -1.83
N VAL A 241 30.77 -14.73 -2.65
CA VAL A 241 31.34 -14.89 -3.99
C VAL A 241 32.77 -15.38 -3.90
N LYS A 242 33.60 -14.82 -3.00
CA LYS A 242 34.98 -15.27 -2.78
C LYS A 242 35.03 -16.73 -2.32
N GLU A 243 34.18 -17.14 -1.38
CA GLU A 243 34.08 -18.54 -0.96
C GLU A 243 33.69 -19.46 -2.13
N PHE A 244 32.70 -19.06 -2.92
CA PHE A 244 32.29 -19.81 -4.09
C PHE A 244 33.43 -19.99 -5.11
N VAL A 245 34.11 -18.89 -5.45
CA VAL A 245 35.27 -18.89 -6.39
C VAL A 245 36.39 -19.77 -5.85
N ASN A 246 36.69 -19.72 -4.54
CA ASN A 246 37.72 -20.56 -3.93
C ASN A 246 37.37 -22.05 -4.00
N ASN A 247 36.10 -22.40 -3.81
CA ASN A 247 35.62 -23.78 -3.87
C ASN A 247 35.44 -24.29 -5.31
N HIS A 248 35.41 -23.39 -6.29
CA HIS A 248 35.23 -23.71 -7.70
C HIS A 248 36.35 -23.08 -8.55
N PRO A 249 37.54 -23.71 -8.65
CA PRO A 249 38.71 -23.13 -9.30
C PRO A 249 38.54 -22.65 -10.75
N ARG A 250 37.52 -23.20 -11.46
CA ARG A 250 37.22 -22.80 -12.84
C ARG A 250 36.76 -21.36 -12.97
N TYR A 251 36.28 -20.74 -11.87
CA TYR A 251 35.76 -19.36 -11.85
C TYR A 251 36.79 -18.35 -11.32
N ARG A 252 38.06 -18.76 -11.06
CA ARG A 252 39.12 -17.88 -10.57
C ARG A 252 39.63 -16.90 -11.62
N GLN A 253 39.27 -17.08 -12.89
CA GLN A 253 39.74 -16.24 -14.00
C GLN A 253 38.71 -15.18 -14.44
N LEU A 254 37.56 -15.10 -13.77
CA LEU A 254 36.58 -14.04 -13.92
C LEU A 254 36.77 -12.98 -12.86
#